data_bfd5e38211225e3b110db111394aa80a
#
_entry.id   bfd5e38211225e3b110db111394aa80a
#
_cell.length_a   1.000
_cell.length_b   1.000
_cell.length_c   1.000
_cell.angle_alpha   90.00
_cell.angle_beta   90.00
_cell.angle_gamma   90.00
#
_symmetry.space_group_name_H-M   'P 1'
#
loop_
_entity.id
_entity.type
_entity.pdbx_description
1 polymer ?
#
loop_
_entity_poly.entity_id
_entity_poly.type
_entity_poly.pdbx_seq_one_letter_code
_entity_poly.pdbx_strand_id
1 'polypeptide(L)'
;MQHVLLKSKIHRACVTVADVDYEGSIEIPSDLMEAAGIWEGERVLVTSASKGGRLETYAQAGEPGTGKIIMNGGAAHIIKAGERITIMAFAISENPVLPKKIVCNELNEVIRRIN
;
A
#
# COMPACT_ATOMS: atom_id res chain seq x y z
N MET A 1 -28.06 0.01 -3.48
CA MET A 1 -26.99 -0.07 -4.49
C MET A 1 -25.65 -0.25 -3.79
N GLN A 2 -24.83 -1.16 -4.30
CA GLN A 2 -23.49 -1.38 -3.77
C GLN A 2 -22.50 -0.37 -4.37
N HIS A 3 -21.68 0.22 -3.54
CA HIS A 3 -20.64 1.16 -3.95
C HIS A 3 -19.25 0.59 -3.63
N VAL A 4 -18.28 0.87 -4.48
CA VAL A 4 -16.88 0.57 -4.19
C VAL A 4 -16.28 1.81 -3.54
N LEU A 5 -15.97 1.70 -2.26
CA LEU A 5 -15.58 2.85 -1.43
C LEU A 5 -14.17 2.69 -0.89
N LEU A 6 -13.46 3.80 -0.74
CA LEU A 6 -12.14 3.78 -0.10
C LEU A 6 -12.29 3.29 1.34
N LYS A 7 -11.53 2.24 1.67
CA LYS A 7 -11.50 1.63 2.99
C LYS A 7 -10.19 1.91 3.73
N SER A 8 -9.08 1.91 2.99
CA SER A 8 -7.75 2.04 3.57
C SER A 8 -6.86 2.86 2.66
N LYS A 9 -5.97 3.66 3.27
CA LYS A 9 -5.00 4.42 2.51
C LYS A 9 -3.70 4.57 3.30
N ILE A 10 -2.59 4.18 2.68
CA ILE A 10 -1.25 4.45 3.18
C ILE A 10 -0.67 5.53 2.26
N HIS A 11 -0.54 6.75 2.78
CA HIS A 11 -0.08 7.91 2.01
C HIS A 11 1.41 8.14 2.23
N ARG A 12 2.13 8.42 1.14
CA ARG A 12 3.54 8.78 1.13
C ARG A 12 4.46 7.69 1.66
N ALA A 13 4.11 6.44 1.44
CA ALA A 13 5.02 5.33 1.68
C ALA A 13 6.18 5.40 0.68
N CYS A 14 7.34 4.88 1.07
CA CYS A 14 8.53 4.86 0.23
C CYS A 14 8.88 3.42 -0.12
N VAL A 15 9.03 3.12 -1.41
CA VAL A 15 9.45 1.80 -1.86
C VAL A 15 10.94 1.63 -1.53
N THR A 16 11.28 0.57 -0.81
CA THR A 16 12.67 0.31 -0.42
C THR A 16 13.39 -0.64 -1.38
N VAL A 17 12.66 -1.60 -1.95
CA VAL A 17 13.22 -2.60 -2.87
C VAL A 17 12.21 -2.86 -3.98
N ALA A 18 12.71 -3.08 -5.20
CA ALA A 18 11.91 -3.57 -6.32
C ALA A 18 12.60 -4.81 -6.89
N ASP A 19 11.94 -5.96 -6.82
CA ASP A 19 12.49 -7.26 -7.22
C ASP A 19 11.62 -7.89 -8.31
N VAL A 20 12.08 -7.80 -9.55
CA VAL A 20 11.35 -8.31 -10.73
C VAL A 20 11.30 -9.84 -10.78
N ASP A 21 12.20 -10.52 -10.08
CA ASP A 21 12.32 -11.98 -10.14
C ASP A 21 11.44 -12.70 -9.11
N TYR A 22 10.79 -11.97 -8.22
CA TYR A 22 9.92 -12.54 -7.21
C TYR A 22 8.47 -12.56 -7.71
N GLU A 23 7.63 -13.38 -7.04
CA GLU A 23 6.19 -13.43 -7.38
C GLU A 23 5.54 -12.07 -7.18
N GLY A 24 4.64 -11.71 -8.11
CA GLY A 24 3.99 -10.40 -8.12
C GLY A 24 3.19 -10.13 -6.86
N SER A 25 3.52 -9.04 -6.16
CA SER A 25 2.82 -8.56 -4.97
C SER A 25 3.44 -7.24 -4.53
N ILE A 26 2.82 -6.60 -3.54
CA ILE A 26 3.49 -5.56 -2.75
C ILE A 26 3.62 -6.08 -1.33
N GLU A 27 4.86 -6.17 -0.84
CA GLU A 27 5.12 -6.56 0.53
C GLU A 27 5.13 -5.32 1.41
N ILE A 28 4.29 -5.33 2.45
CA ILE A 28 4.10 -4.19 3.35
C ILE A 28 4.33 -4.69 4.78
N PRO A 29 5.10 -3.97 5.60
CA PRO A 29 5.26 -4.36 7.01
C PRO A 29 3.90 -4.57 7.67
N SER A 30 3.75 -5.66 8.40
CA SER A 30 2.44 -6.03 8.98
C SER A 30 1.89 -4.99 9.94
N ASP A 31 2.74 -4.22 10.62
CA ASP A 31 2.31 -3.13 11.49
C ASP A 31 1.65 -1.98 10.69
N LEU A 32 2.15 -1.68 9.50
CA LEU A 32 1.52 -0.69 8.63
C LEU A 32 0.19 -1.21 8.09
N MET A 33 0.13 -2.47 7.73
CA MET A 33 -1.10 -3.09 7.26
C MET A 33 -2.18 -3.04 8.33
N GLU A 34 -1.82 -3.37 9.55
CA GLU A 34 -2.75 -3.33 10.68
C GLU A 34 -3.23 -1.89 10.93
N ALA A 35 -2.32 -0.93 10.92
CA ALA A 35 -2.66 0.48 11.13
C ALA A 35 -3.63 1.01 10.08
N ALA A 36 -3.51 0.55 8.83
CA ALA A 36 -4.37 0.96 7.72
C ALA A 36 -5.59 0.05 7.53
N GLY A 37 -5.65 -1.08 8.22
CA GLY A 37 -6.76 -2.04 8.06
C GLY A 37 -6.70 -2.82 6.76
N ILE A 38 -5.50 -3.10 6.25
CA ILE A 38 -5.30 -3.91 5.04
C ILE A 38 -4.94 -5.33 5.47
N TRP A 39 -5.61 -6.32 4.90
CA TRP A 39 -5.35 -7.73 5.18
C TRP A 39 -4.40 -8.33 4.15
N GLU A 40 -3.66 -9.34 4.58
CA GLU A 40 -2.85 -10.12 3.66
C GLU A 40 -3.73 -10.73 2.57
N GLY A 41 -3.28 -10.65 1.32
CA GLY A 41 -4.02 -11.11 0.15
C GLY A 41 -5.02 -10.11 -0.39
N GLU A 42 -5.22 -9.00 0.28
CA GLU A 42 -6.18 -7.98 -0.15
C GLU A 42 -5.68 -7.25 -1.40
N ARG A 43 -6.58 -7.07 -2.36
CA ARG A 43 -6.30 -6.32 -3.59
C ARG A 43 -6.10 -4.84 -3.26
N VAL A 44 -5.03 -4.26 -3.79
CA VAL A 44 -4.70 -2.85 -3.57
C VAL A 44 -4.39 -2.14 -4.88
N LEU A 45 -4.71 -0.86 -4.91
CA LEU A 45 -4.30 0.05 -5.98
C LEU A 45 -3.10 0.85 -5.46
N VAL A 46 -2.02 0.85 -6.23
CA VAL A 46 -0.80 1.56 -5.88
C VAL A 46 -0.53 2.63 -6.91
N THR A 47 -0.33 3.86 -6.45
CA THR A 47 0.00 4.99 -7.34
C THR A 47 1.29 5.63 -6.87
N SER A 48 2.13 6.08 -7.83
CA SER A 48 3.39 6.73 -7.52
C SER A 48 3.26 8.24 -7.69
N ALA A 49 3.49 8.97 -6.59
CA ALA A 49 3.54 10.43 -6.64
C ALA A 49 4.82 10.90 -7.33
N SER A 50 5.89 10.10 -7.30
CA SER A 50 7.18 10.47 -7.87
C SER A 50 7.21 10.41 -9.39
N LYS A 51 6.62 9.37 -9.98
CA LYS A 51 6.73 9.07 -11.41
C LYS A 51 5.38 8.95 -12.12
N GLY A 52 4.28 8.92 -11.38
CA GLY A 52 2.95 8.80 -11.94
C GLY A 52 2.54 7.38 -12.35
N GLY A 53 3.34 6.37 -12.06
CA GLY A 53 2.99 4.98 -12.31
C GLY A 53 1.81 4.54 -11.46
N ARG A 54 1.07 3.55 -11.98
CA ARG A 54 -0.16 3.10 -11.32
C ARG A 54 -0.40 1.63 -11.66
N LEU A 55 -0.74 0.82 -10.66
CA LEU A 55 -0.98 -0.61 -10.85
C LEU A 55 -1.88 -1.17 -9.77
N GLU A 56 -2.44 -2.34 -10.05
CA GLU A 56 -3.14 -3.13 -9.06
C GLU A 56 -2.37 -4.41 -8.80
N THR A 57 -2.33 -4.82 -7.53
CA THR A 57 -1.69 -6.04 -7.08
C THR A 57 -2.38 -6.49 -5.78
N TYR A 58 -1.77 -7.39 -5.03
CA TYR A 58 -2.28 -7.75 -3.71
C TYR A 58 -1.20 -7.52 -2.65
N ALA A 59 -1.64 -7.30 -1.41
CA ALA A 59 -0.77 -7.04 -0.28
C ALA A 59 -0.25 -8.34 0.32
N GLN A 60 1.04 -8.37 0.62
CA GLN A 60 1.70 -9.47 1.31
C GLN A 60 2.29 -8.91 2.59
N ALA A 61 2.06 -9.60 3.73
CA ALA A 61 2.56 -9.11 5.01
C ALA A 61 4.07 -9.34 5.12
N GLY A 62 4.80 -8.27 5.40
CA GLY A 62 6.22 -8.30 5.71
C GLY A 62 6.47 -8.18 7.21
N GLU A 63 7.74 -8.27 7.60
CA GLU A 63 8.14 -8.18 9.00
C GLU A 63 7.77 -6.83 9.60
N PRO A 64 7.15 -6.82 10.80
CA PRO A 64 6.76 -5.56 11.43
C PRO A 64 7.99 -4.76 11.88
N GLY A 65 7.85 -3.44 11.88
CA GLY A 65 8.88 -2.53 12.38
C GLY A 65 10.06 -2.31 11.46
N THR A 66 10.10 -2.94 10.29
CA THR A 66 11.26 -2.84 9.37
C THR A 66 11.21 -1.62 8.47
N GLY A 67 10.04 -1.08 8.21
CA GLY A 67 9.85 0.00 7.23
C GLY A 67 10.13 -0.44 5.79
N LYS A 68 10.23 -1.74 5.52
CA LYS A 68 10.54 -2.24 4.18
C LYS A 68 9.27 -2.44 3.36
N ILE A 69 9.15 -1.68 2.29
CA ILE A 69 8.09 -1.86 1.30
C ILE A 69 8.73 -2.34 0.02
N ILE A 70 8.29 -3.51 -0.46
CA ILE A 70 8.93 -4.21 -1.57
C ILE A 70 7.92 -4.41 -2.70
N MET A 71 8.28 -3.91 -3.89
CA MET A 71 7.52 -4.19 -5.10
C MET A 71 8.08 -5.44 -5.73
N ASN A 72 7.23 -6.46 -5.89
CA ASN A 72 7.63 -7.77 -6.39
C ASN A 72 7.08 -8.06 -7.78
N GLY A 73 7.86 -8.76 -8.59
CA GLY A 73 7.41 -9.24 -9.89
C GLY A 73 7.20 -8.13 -10.90
N GLY A 74 6.14 -8.26 -11.71
CA GLY A 74 5.84 -7.28 -12.76
C GLY A 74 5.66 -5.85 -12.26
N ALA A 75 5.17 -5.69 -11.05
CA ALA A 75 5.01 -4.37 -10.43
C ALA A 75 6.35 -3.62 -10.30
N ALA A 76 7.45 -4.37 -10.13
CA ALA A 76 8.78 -3.79 -9.99
C ALA A 76 9.29 -3.13 -11.28
N HIS A 77 8.69 -3.44 -12.43
CA HIS A 77 9.00 -2.75 -13.69
C HIS A 77 8.37 -1.35 -13.73
N ILE A 78 7.26 -1.17 -13.04
CA ILE A 78 6.46 0.07 -13.10
C ILE A 78 6.86 1.02 -11.99
N ILE A 79 7.04 0.51 -10.76
CA ILE A 79 7.39 1.32 -9.59
C ILE A 79 8.69 0.80 -9.00
N LYS A 80 9.65 1.72 -8.86
CA LYS A 80 11.03 1.40 -8.47
C LYS A 80 11.32 1.82 -7.03
N ALA A 81 12.44 1.31 -6.51
CA ALA A 81 12.94 1.74 -5.20
C ALA A 81 13.14 3.25 -5.18
N GLY A 82 12.81 3.87 -4.06
CA GLY A 82 12.91 5.32 -3.86
C GLY A 82 11.66 6.10 -4.21
N GLU A 83 10.71 5.51 -4.93
CA GLU A 83 9.48 6.21 -5.28
C GLU A 83 8.56 6.34 -4.07
N ARG A 84 7.91 7.49 -3.96
CA ARG A 84 6.88 7.73 -2.94
C ARG A 84 5.54 7.32 -3.52
N ILE A 85 4.83 6.48 -2.78
CA ILE A 85 3.62 5.84 -3.30
C ILE A 85 2.45 6.02 -2.34
N THR A 86 1.25 5.83 -2.88
CA THR A 86 0.02 5.69 -2.12
C THR A 86 -0.53 4.30 -2.36
N ILE A 87 -0.89 3.61 -1.28
CA ILE A 87 -1.49 2.28 -1.33
C ILE A 87 -2.93 2.40 -0.86
N MET A 88 -3.89 1.97 -1.67
CA MET A 88 -5.31 2.11 -1.37
C MET A 88 -6.01 0.76 -1.46
N ALA A 89 -6.92 0.52 -0.52
CA ALA A 89 -7.82 -0.63 -0.57
C ALA A 89 -9.27 -0.15 -0.50
N PHE A 90 -10.17 -0.94 -1.07
CA PHE A 90 -11.56 -0.55 -1.23
C PHE A 90 -12.48 -1.63 -0.66
N ALA A 91 -13.67 -1.21 -0.23
CA ALA A 91 -14.70 -2.11 0.26
C ALA A 91 -15.97 -1.92 -0.57
N ILE A 92 -16.76 -2.97 -0.67
CA ILE A 92 -18.07 -2.91 -1.31
C ILE A 92 -19.10 -2.75 -0.19
N SER A 93 -19.88 -1.67 -0.23
CA SER A 93 -20.84 -1.38 0.82
C SER A 93 -22.04 -0.60 0.28
N GLU A 94 -23.18 -0.80 0.91
CA GLU A 94 -24.39 -0.01 0.64
C GLU A 94 -24.39 1.31 1.41
N ASN A 95 -23.52 1.42 2.42
CA ASN A 95 -23.44 2.58 3.30
C ASN A 95 -22.06 3.22 3.25
N PRO A 96 -21.95 4.52 3.51
CA PRO A 96 -20.64 5.18 3.60
C PRO A 96 -19.72 4.48 4.59
N VAL A 97 -18.44 4.41 4.24
CA VAL A 97 -17.38 3.79 5.05
C VAL A 97 -16.43 4.89 5.50
N LEU A 98 -16.08 4.88 6.78
CA LEU A 98 -15.05 5.78 7.30
C LEU A 98 -13.68 5.12 7.05
N PRO A 99 -12.88 5.63 6.10
CA PRO A 99 -11.62 4.97 5.76
C PRO A 99 -10.56 5.19 6.85
N LYS A 100 -9.71 4.18 7.04
CA LYS A 100 -8.50 4.31 7.83
C LYS A 100 -7.38 4.82 6.94
N LYS A 101 -6.79 5.96 7.31
CA LYS A 101 -5.70 6.56 6.54
C LYS A 101 -4.51 6.78 7.45
N ILE A 102 -3.34 6.41 6.97
CA ILE A 102 -2.08 6.73 7.65
C ILE A 102 -1.16 7.46 6.68
N VAL A 103 -0.30 8.31 7.23
CA VAL A 103 0.73 9.03 6.48
C VAL A 103 2.08 8.57 6.99
N CYS A 104 2.97 8.23 6.08
CA CYS A 104 4.33 7.77 6.40
C CYS A 104 5.37 8.82 6.04
N ASN A 105 6.51 8.77 6.74
CA ASN A 105 7.71 9.49 6.33
C ASN A 105 8.57 8.61 5.40
N GLU A 106 9.77 9.08 5.05
CA GLU A 106 10.68 8.38 4.11
C GLU A 106 11.17 7.03 4.64
N LEU A 107 11.11 6.83 5.96
CA LEU A 107 11.49 5.56 6.60
C LEU A 107 10.28 4.64 6.81
N ASN A 108 9.13 5.02 6.26
CA ASN A 108 7.88 4.30 6.43
C ASN A 108 7.41 4.20 7.88
N GLU A 109 7.77 5.21 8.68
CA GLU A 109 7.21 5.38 10.01
C GLU A 109 5.91 6.15 9.91
N VAL A 110 4.91 5.75 10.69
CA VAL A 110 3.61 6.43 10.70
C VAL A 110 3.75 7.74 11.46
N ILE A 111 3.54 8.86 10.77
CA ILE A 111 3.63 10.20 11.37
C ILE A 111 2.25 10.82 11.62
N ARG A 112 1.19 10.25 11.03
CA ARG A 112 -0.17 10.74 11.24
C ARG A 112 -1.18 9.65 10.91
N ARG A 113 -2.24 9.58 11.71
CA ARG A 113 -3.40 8.71 11.46
C ARG A 113 -4.64 9.58 11.29
N ILE A 114 -5.46 9.22 10.30
CA ILE A 114 -6.73 9.89 10.02
C ILE A 114 -7.80 8.81 9.98
N ASN A 115 -8.79 8.89 10.85
CA ASN A 115 -9.90 7.96 10.91
C ASN A 115 -11.22 8.70 10.68
#